data_32e6a60c6449ad7d283fab13ca41cb17
#
_entry.id   32e6a60c6449ad7d283fab13ca41cb17
#
_cell.length_a   1.000
_cell.length_b   1.000
_cell.length_c   1.000
_cell.angle_alpha   90.00
_cell.angle_beta   90.00
_cell.angle_gamma   90.00
#
_symmetry.space_group_name_H-M   'P 1'
#
loop_
_entity.id
_entity.type
_entity.pdbx_description
1 polymer ?
#
loop_
_entity_poly.entity_id
_entity_poly.type
_entity_poly.pdbx_seq_one_letter_code
_entity_poly.pdbx_strand_id
1 'polypeptide(L)'
;PYLGLCLGMQMAVIEFARNMVGYKDANSSELSATEHPVIDLLPEQEGVVDMGATMRLGDYYADLIPGSLAEKLYGTNHIIERHRHRYEVNPQFIEAIEAKGMKFTGKNKNRMEIAEIPDHKFFFATQFHPEFKSRPNRPSPPFLGFVLAMLDKNN
;
A
#
# COMPACT_ATOMS: atom_id res chain seq x y z
N PRO A 1 -4.24 15.98 -1.79
CA PRO A 1 -3.47 14.88 -1.20
C PRO A 1 -4.33 13.63 -0.94
N TYR A 2 -3.73 12.46 -1.04
CA TYR A 2 -4.34 11.17 -0.72
C TYR A 2 -3.48 10.42 0.30
N LEU A 3 -4.10 9.85 1.32
CA LEU A 3 -3.48 8.92 2.27
C LEU A 3 -4.41 7.72 2.45
N GLY A 4 -3.98 6.55 1.99
CA GLY A 4 -4.73 5.30 2.10
C GLY A 4 -4.04 4.30 3.04
N LEU A 5 -4.74 3.80 4.06
CA LEU A 5 -4.18 2.83 5.01
C LEU A 5 -4.88 1.49 4.85
N CYS A 6 -4.12 0.40 4.81
CA CYS A 6 -4.59 -0.98 4.72
C CYS A 6 -5.60 -1.17 3.58
N LEU A 7 -6.89 -1.29 3.88
CA LEU A 7 -7.95 -1.32 2.88
C LEU A 7 -7.93 -0.09 1.96
N GLY A 8 -7.54 1.08 2.46
CA GLY A 8 -7.39 2.29 1.66
C GLY A 8 -6.35 2.13 0.54
N MET A 9 -5.20 1.50 0.80
CA MET A 9 -4.25 1.16 -0.25
C MET A 9 -4.85 0.19 -1.26
N GLN A 10 -5.55 -0.84 -0.81
CA GLN A 10 -6.18 -1.82 -1.69
C GLN A 10 -7.23 -1.17 -2.61
N MET A 11 -8.06 -0.29 -2.06
CA MET A 11 -9.04 0.47 -2.85
C MET A 11 -8.38 1.39 -3.88
N ALA A 12 -7.26 2.02 -3.52
CA ALA A 12 -6.49 2.85 -4.46
C ALA A 12 -5.90 2.03 -5.62
N VAL A 13 -5.37 0.83 -5.33
CA VAL A 13 -4.85 -0.09 -6.36
C VAL A 13 -5.97 -0.57 -7.28
N ILE A 14 -7.14 -0.92 -6.73
CA ILE A 14 -8.31 -1.33 -7.52
C ILE A 14 -8.79 -0.19 -8.42
N GLU A 15 -8.93 1.01 -7.87
CA GLU A 15 -9.34 2.20 -8.63
C GLU A 15 -8.37 2.50 -9.77
N PHE A 16 -7.08 2.51 -9.47
CA PHE A 16 -6.03 2.75 -10.44
C PHE A 16 -6.01 1.68 -11.55
N ALA A 17 -6.18 0.43 -11.19
CA ALA A 17 -6.26 -0.67 -12.15
C ALA A 17 -7.45 -0.52 -13.10
N ARG A 18 -8.61 -0.08 -12.59
CA ARG A 18 -9.81 0.16 -13.40
C ARG A 18 -9.66 1.32 -14.38
N ASN A 19 -9.13 2.44 -13.90
CA ASN A 19 -9.19 3.70 -14.63
C ASN A 19 -7.91 4.02 -15.40
N MET A 20 -6.74 3.59 -14.92
CA MET A 20 -5.45 3.88 -15.54
C MET A 20 -4.91 2.69 -16.33
N VAL A 21 -5.05 1.45 -15.81
CA VAL A 21 -4.62 0.24 -16.54
C VAL A 21 -5.66 -0.20 -17.54
N GLY A 22 -6.96 -0.06 -17.22
CA GLY A 22 -8.09 -0.41 -18.08
C GLY A 22 -8.76 -1.75 -17.72
N TYR A 23 -8.41 -2.36 -16.60
CA TYR A 23 -9.04 -3.57 -16.08
C TYR A 23 -10.38 -3.23 -15.41
N LYS A 24 -11.43 -3.09 -16.20
CA LYS A 24 -12.74 -2.54 -15.78
C LYS A 24 -13.39 -3.29 -14.62
N ASP A 25 -13.15 -4.58 -14.51
CA ASP A 25 -13.64 -5.48 -13.46
C ASP A 25 -12.64 -5.67 -12.31
N ALA A 26 -11.46 -5.00 -12.33
CA ALA A 26 -10.45 -5.14 -11.30
C ALA A 26 -11.07 -5.01 -9.89
N ASN A 27 -10.75 -5.95 -9.02
CA ASN A 27 -11.33 -5.99 -7.68
C ASN A 27 -10.40 -6.74 -6.70
N SER A 28 -10.84 -6.84 -5.45
CA SER A 28 -10.34 -7.79 -4.48
C SER A 28 -11.14 -9.08 -4.57
N SER A 29 -10.47 -10.23 -4.57
CA SER A 29 -11.13 -11.54 -4.46
C SER A 29 -11.88 -11.73 -3.14
N GLU A 30 -11.58 -10.90 -2.12
CA GLU A 30 -12.35 -10.83 -0.88
C GLU A 30 -13.77 -10.29 -1.10
N LEU A 31 -13.91 -9.35 -2.02
CA LEU A 31 -15.16 -8.61 -2.21
C LEU A 31 -16.04 -9.21 -3.31
N SER A 32 -15.43 -9.70 -4.37
CA SER A 32 -16.18 -10.21 -5.54
C SER A 32 -15.28 -11.08 -6.42
N ALA A 33 -15.84 -12.11 -7.03
CA ALA A 33 -15.19 -12.83 -8.11
C ALA A 33 -14.94 -11.88 -9.30
N THR A 34 -13.75 -11.95 -9.89
CA THR A 34 -13.30 -11.07 -10.98
C THR A 34 -12.23 -11.78 -11.82
N GLU A 35 -12.10 -11.38 -13.09
CA GLU A 35 -11.01 -11.83 -13.95
C GLU A 35 -9.67 -11.12 -13.64
N HIS A 36 -9.75 -9.93 -12.99
CA HIS A 36 -8.58 -9.17 -12.59
C HIS A 36 -8.54 -8.95 -11.05
N PRO A 37 -8.23 -10.00 -10.26
CA PRO A 37 -8.10 -9.89 -8.81
C PRO A 37 -6.76 -9.21 -8.46
N VAL A 38 -6.72 -7.88 -8.60
CA VAL A 38 -5.51 -7.08 -8.32
C VAL A 38 -5.15 -7.06 -6.83
N ILE A 39 -6.12 -7.42 -5.99
CA ILE A 39 -5.93 -7.69 -4.55
C ILE A 39 -6.40 -9.13 -4.31
N ASP A 40 -5.52 -9.96 -3.75
CA ASP A 40 -5.79 -11.39 -3.61
C ASP A 40 -5.04 -12.00 -2.41
N LEU A 41 -5.37 -13.26 -2.10
CA LEU A 41 -4.52 -14.09 -1.23
C LEU A 41 -3.24 -14.45 -2.00
N LEU A 42 -2.10 -14.41 -1.31
CA LEU A 42 -0.87 -14.94 -1.90
C LEU A 42 -0.88 -16.48 -1.88
N PRO A 43 -0.22 -17.15 -2.84
CA PRO A 43 -0.20 -18.61 -2.93
C PRO A 43 0.24 -19.32 -1.63
N GLU A 44 1.08 -18.69 -0.84
CA GLU A 44 1.54 -19.18 0.47
C GLU A 44 0.43 -19.22 1.52
N GLN A 45 -0.69 -18.54 1.27
CA GLN A 45 -1.85 -18.44 2.16
C GLN A 45 -3.02 -19.32 1.68
N GLU A 46 -2.93 -19.83 0.45
CA GLU A 46 -3.96 -20.73 -0.10
C GLU A 46 -3.93 -22.10 0.59
N GLY A 47 -5.10 -22.65 0.83
CA GLY A 47 -5.24 -24.00 1.44
C GLY A 47 -5.07 -24.05 2.95
N VAL A 48 -4.82 -22.93 3.63
CA VAL A 48 -4.80 -22.88 5.10
C VAL A 48 -6.23 -22.82 5.61
N VAL A 49 -6.67 -23.90 6.27
CA VAL A 49 -8.04 -24.04 6.78
C VAL A 49 -8.30 -23.10 7.97
N ASP A 50 -7.28 -22.78 8.75
CA ASP A 50 -7.40 -21.82 9.85
C ASP A 50 -7.24 -20.39 9.32
N MET A 51 -8.36 -19.68 9.22
CA MET A 51 -8.43 -18.29 8.76
C MET A 51 -7.54 -17.33 9.58
N GLY A 52 -7.24 -17.63 10.83
CA GLY A 52 -6.32 -16.87 11.66
C GLY A 52 -4.85 -17.02 11.23
N ALA A 53 -4.46 -18.20 10.74
CA ALA A 53 -3.09 -18.50 10.36
C ALA A 53 -2.62 -17.80 9.06
N THR A 54 -3.55 -17.31 8.21
CA THR A 54 -3.23 -16.57 6.97
C THR A 54 -3.09 -15.07 7.18
N MET A 55 -3.46 -14.56 8.36
CA MET A 55 -3.42 -13.13 8.65
C MET A 55 -1.99 -12.66 8.94
N ARG A 56 -1.53 -11.63 8.24
CA ARG A 56 -0.34 -10.89 8.67
C ARG A 56 -0.73 -10.02 9.86
N LEU A 57 -0.22 -10.39 11.02
CA LEU A 57 -0.50 -9.74 12.29
C LEU A 57 0.81 -9.41 13.01
N GLY A 58 0.97 -8.17 13.45
CA GLY A 58 2.15 -7.71 14.17
C GLY A 58 3.14 -6.95 13.31
N ASP A 59 4.40 -6.92 13.76
CA ASP A 59 5.47 -6.13 13.14
C ASP A 59 6.10 -6.87 11.95
N TYR A 60 6.19 -6.16 10.82
CA TYR A 60 6.93 -6.61 9.63
C TYR A 60 7.78 -5.48 9.10
N TYR A 61 8.92 -5.83 8.52
CA TYR A 61 9.80 -4.86 7.88
C TYR A 61 9.32 -4.52 6.46
N ALA A 62 9.76 -3.36 5.98
CA ALA A 62 9.71 -3.00 4.58
C ALA A 62 11.00 -2.26 4.19
N ASP A 63 11.56 -2.65 3.06
CA ASP A 63 12.66 -1.94 2.40
C ASP A 63 12.09 -0.88 1.48
N LEU A 64 12.56 0.36 1.63
CA LEU A 64 12.08 1.51 0.89
C LEU A 64 13.00 1.81 -0.30
N ILE A 65 12.38 2.16 -1.43
CA ILE A 65 13.14 2.52 -2.64
C ILE A 65 13.81 3.87 -2.42
N PRO A 66 15.15 3.97 -2.63
CA PRO A 66 15.87 5.24 -2.53
C PRO A 66 15.28 6.33 -3.45
N GLY A 67 15.17 7.55 -2.94
CA GLY A 67 14.58 8.69 -3.64
C GLY A 67 13.05 8.76 -3.64
N SER A 68 12.36 7.74 -3.14
CA SER A 68 10.90 7.71 -3.01
C SER A 68 10.38 8.72 -1.98
N LEU A 69 9.08 9.01 -2.04
CA LEU A 69 8.41 9.78 -0.98
C LEU A 69 8.46 9.03 0.34
N ALA A 70 8.34 7.69 0.32
CA ALA A 70 8.47 6.86 1.50
C ALA A 70 9.80 7.08 2.23
N GLU A 71 10.92 6.97 1.52
CA GLU A 71 12.23 7.21 2.12
C GLU A 71 12.34 8.62 2.69
N LYS A 72 11.86 9.64 1.95
CA LYS A 72 11.88 11.04 2.42
C LYS A 72 11.08 11.25 3.69
N LEU A 73 9.90 10.63 3.80
CA LEU A 73 9.03 10.76 4.96
C LEU A 73 9.64 10.06 6.19
N TYR A 74 10.15 8.85 6.02
CA TYR A 74 10.69 8.05 7.13
C TYR A 74 12.14 8.41 7.50
N GLY A 75 12.89 9.02 6.59
CA GLY A 75 14.31 9.36 6.79
C GLY A 75 15.23 8.13 6.85
N THR A 76 14.78 7.00 6.35
CA THR A 76 15.51 5.73 6.32
C THR A 76 15.02 4.87 5.17
N ASN A 77 15.84 3.92 4.72
CA ASN A 77 15.46 2.95 3.68
C ASN A 77 14.93 1.62 4.24
N HIS A 78 14.82 1.49 5.54
CA HIS A 78 14.30 0.28 6.19
C HIS A 78 13.39 0.66 7.35
N ILE A 79 12.16 0.15 7.35
CA ILE A 79 11.15 0.44 8.38
C ILE A 79 10.57 -0.86 8.92
N ILE A 80 10.00 -0.77 10.11
CA ILE A 80 9.19 -1.85 10.70
C ILE A 80 7.85 -1.23 11.06
N GLU A 81 6.75 -1.81 10.55
CA GLU A 81 5.40 -1.32 10.81
C GLU A 81 4.44 -2.46 11.14
N ARG A 82 3.32 -2.12 11.77
CA ARG A 82 2.34 -3.12 12.22
C ARG A 82 1.29 -3.40 11.16
N HIS A 83 1.00 -4.68 10.98
CA HIS A 83 0.04 -5.20 10.01
C HIS A 83 -1.14 -5.88 10.69
N ARG A 84 -2.30 -5.82 10.02
CA ARG A 84 -3.49 -6.59 10.35
C ARG A 84 -4.34 -6.75 9.08
N HIS A 85 -3.90 -7.62 8.21
CA HIS A 85 -4.61 -7.90 6.95
C HIS A 85 -4.28 -9.30 6.45
N ARG A 86 -5.08 -9.77 5.50
CA ARG A 86 -4.92 -11.08 4.86
C ARG A 86 -4.64 -10.93 3.38
N TYR A 87 -5.35 -10.03 2.71
CA TYR A 87 -5.25 -9.78 1.28
C TYR A 87 -4.11 -8.82 0.98
N GLU A 88 -3.48 -9.02 -0.17
CA GLU A 88 -2.28 -8.32 -0.61
C GLU A 88 -2.42 -7.88 -2.07
N VAL A 89 -1.57 -6.98 -2.53
CA VAL A 89 -1.46 -6.69 -3.97
C VAL A 89 -0.99 -7.95 -4.70
N ASN A 90 -1.77 -8.36 -5.70
CA ASN A 90 -1.47 -9.57 -6.48
C ASN A 90 -0.26 -9.31 -7.39
N PRO A 91 0.83 -10.09 -7.26
CA PRO A 91 2.06 -9.91 -8.03
C PRO A 91 1.89 -9.93 -9.54
N GLN A 92 0.88 -10.63 -10.05
CA GLN A 92 0.62 -10.75 -11.49
C GLN A 92 0.28 -9.41 -12.16
N PHE A 93 -0.21 -8.43 -11.40
CA PHE A 93 -0.66 -7.15 -11.93
C PHE A 93 0.30 -6.00 -11.65
N ILE A 94 1.37 -6.20 -10.87
CA ILE A 94 2.31 -5.15 -10.44
C ILE A 94 2.92 -4.43 -11.65
N GLU A 95 3.45 -5.18 -12.61
CA GLU A 95 4.10 -4.60 -13.78
C GLU A 95 3.16 -3.70 -14.59
N ALA A 96 1.93 -4.14 -14.82
CA ALA A 96 0.93 -3.36 -15.55
C ALA A 96 0.53 -2.08 -14.79
N ILE A 97 0.42 -2.15 -13.47
CA ILE A 97 0.12 -1.01 -12.60
C ILE A 97 1.30 -0.02 -12.60
N GLU A 98 2.54 -0.50 -12.41
CA GLU A 98 3.73 0.35 -12.38
C GLU A 98 4.01 1.00 -13.74
N ALA A 99 3.69 0.34 -14.85
CA ALA A 99 3.80 0.90 -16.20
C ALA A 99 2.86 2.10 -16.44
N LYS A 100 1.79 2.23 -15.65
CA LYS A 100 0.83 3.33 -15.73
C LYS A 100 1.07 4.46 -14.73
N GLY A 101 2.12 4.36 -13.90
CA GLY A 101 2.60 5.47 -13.08
C GLY A 101 2.41 5.32 -11.57
N MET A 102 1.63 4.37 -11.08
CA MET A 102 1.70 4.01 -9.66
C MET A 102 3.01 3.25 -9.40
N LYS A 103 3.68 3.52 -8.29
CA LYS A 103 4.93 2.86 -7.92
C LYS A 103 4.81 2.20 -6.55
N PHE A 104 5.31 0.99 -6.44
CA PHE A 104 5.40 0.31 -5.15
C PHE A 104 6.79 0.57 -4.55
N THR A 105 6.85 1.47 -3.59
CA THR A 105 8.08 2.05 -3.05
C THR A 105 8.51 1.48 -1.70
N GLY A 106 7.66 0.69 -1.05
CA GLY A 106 7.99 -0.11 0.12
C GLY A 106 7.69 -1.58 -0.15
N LYS A 107 8.67 -2.46 0.11
CA LYS A 107 8.53 -3.89 -0.21
C LYS A 107 9.03 -4.77 0.94
N ASN A 108 8.29 -5.86 1.19
CA ASN A 108 8.77 -6.98 2.00
C ASN A 108 8.83 -8.21 1.09
N LYS A 109 10.03 -8.55 0.59
CA LYS A 109 10.20 -9.59 -0.45
C LYS A 109 9.33 -9.27 -1.68
N ASN A 110 8.35 -10.13 -1.97
CA ASN A 110 7.38 -9.99 -3.08
C ASN A 110 6.09 -9.24 -2.69
N ARG A 111 5.98 -8.76 -1.44
CA ARG A 111 4.79 -8.03 -0.94
C ARG A 111 4.97 -6.53 -1.08
N MET A 112 3.91 -5.87 -1.56
CA MET A 112 3.87 -4.42 -1.75
C MET A 112 3.30 -3.76 -0.50
N GLU A 113 4.16 -3.01 0.20
CA GLU A 113 3.84 -2.41 1.49
C GLU A 113 3.45 -0.94 1.38
N ILE A 114 3.95 -0.24 0.36
CA ILE A 114 3.68 1.17 0.10
C ILE A 114 3.46 1.37 -1.39
N ALA A 115 2.42 2.15 -1.74
CA ALA A 115 2.17 2.62 -3.09
C ALA A 115 2.18 4.15 -3.15
N GLU A 116 2.78 4.70 -4.21
CA GLU A 116 2.89 6.14 -4.49
C GLU A 116 2.51 6.43 -5.94
N ILE A 117 2.06 7.67 -6.19
CA ILE A 117 1.99 8.26 -7.54
C ILE A 117 2.93 9.46 -7.55
N PRO A 118 4.15 9.36 -8.13
CA PRO A 118 5.19 10.38 -8.01
C PRO A 118 4.78 11.76 -8.52
N ASP A 119 3.99 11.83 -9.60
CA ASP A 119 3.55 13.10 -10.19
C ASP A 119 2.34 13.73 -9.50
N HIS A 120 1.81 13.07 -8.46
CA HIS A 120 0.73 13.62 -7.64
C HIS A 120 1.30 14.46 -6.50
N LYS A 121 0.64 15.58 -6.15
CA LYS A 121 1.06 16.47 -5.06
C LYS A 121 1.43 15.72 -3.77
N PHE A 122 0.60 14.76 -3.37
CA PHE A 122 0.86 13.79 -2.30
C PHE A 122 -0.09 12.61 -2.49
N PHE A 123 0.42 11.50 -2.95
CA PHE A 123 -0.30 10.23 -2.98
C PHE A 123 0.54 9.19 -2.27
N PHE A 124 0.05 8.75 -1.12
CA PHE A 124 0.76 7.79 -0.28
C PHE A 124 -0.21 6.77 0.27
N ALA A 125 0.06 5.50 0.05
CA ALA A 125 -0.79 4.44 0.56
C ALA A 125 0.05 3.31 1.17
N THR A 126 -0.40 2.75 2.29
CA THR A 126 0.31 1.72 3.05
C THR A 126 -0.56 0.51 3.27
N GLN A 127 0.01 -0.70 3.16
CA GLN A 127 -0.67 -1.93 3.53
C GLN A 127 -0.70 -2.11 5.05
N PHE A 128 0.25 -1.52 5.74
CA PHE A 128 0.33 -1.52 7.19
C PHE A 128 -0.47 -0.36 7.84
N HIS A 129 -0.49 -0.34 9.16
CA HIS A 129 -1.22 0.57 10.01
C HIS A 129 -0.28 1.52 10.78
N PRO A 130 0.16 2.64 10.17
CA PRO A 130 1.09 3.58 10.81
C PRO A 130 0.49 4.26 12.05
N GLU A 131 -0.84 4.25 12.21
CA GLU A 131 -1.53 4.78 13.39
C GLU A 131 -1.12 4.08 14.68
N PHE A 132 -0.75 2.80 14.64
CA PHE A 132 -0.31 2.07 15.83
C PHE A 132 0.99 2.60 16.43
N LYS A 133 1.82 3.24 15.62
CA LYS A 133 3.09 3.85 16.08
C LYS A 133 3.02 5.36 16.22
N SER A 134 1.92 5.99 15.82
CA SER A 134 1.71 7.43 15.97
C SER A 134 1.46 7.83 17.43
N ARG A 135 2.00 8.97 17.85
CA ARG A 135 1.80 9.57 19.18
C ARG A 135 1.60 11.07 19.03
N PRO A 136 0.92 11.76 19.98
CA PRO A 136 0.71 13.21 19.92
C PRO A 136 1.98 14.01 19.72
N ASN A 137 3.07 13.63 20.37
CA ASN A 137 4.36 14.35 20.30
C ASN A 137 5.28 13.81 19.22
N ARG A 138 4.91 12.71 18.57
CA ARG A 138 5.69 12.04 17.51
C ARG A 138 4.72 11.38 16.52
N PRO A 139 4.08 12.18 15.68
CA PRO A 139 3.17 11.65 14.67
C PRO A 139 3.92 10.71 13.73
N SER A 140 3.25 9.65 13.28
CA SER A 140 3.83 8.78 12.27
C SER A 140 4.10 9.56 10.98
N PRO A 141 5.24 9.29 10.30
CA PRO A 141 5.67 10.05 9.12
C PRO A 141 4.62 10.22 8.02
N PRO A 142 3.81 9.20 7.66
CA PRO A 142 2.73 9.37 6.68
C PRO A 142 1.69 10.43 7.07
N PHE A 143 1.30 10.50 8.34
CA PHE A 143 0.34 11.51 8.80
C PHE A 143 0.92 12.91 8.78
N LEU A 144 2.15 13.06 9.23
CA LEU A 144 2.83 14.36 9.20
C LEU A 144 2.96 14.86 7.77
N GLY A 145 3.45 14.02 6.86
CA GLY A 145 3.58 14.36 5.44
C GLY A 145 2.24 14.74 4.78
N PHE A 146 1.18 13.98 5.08
CA PHE A 146 -0.16 14.27 4.57
C PHE A 146 -0.69 15.63 5.05
N VAL A 147 -0.55 15.94 6.35
CA VAL A 147 -0.96 17.23 6.90
C VAL A 147 -0.16 18.39 6.29
N LEU A 148 1.16 18.24 6.17
CA LEU A 148 2.01 19.25 5.53
C LEU A 148 1.62 19.49 4.07
N ALA A 149 1.33 18.43 3.32
CA ALA A 149 0.87 18.54 1.94
C ALA A 149 -0.51 19.22 1.80
N MET A 150 -1.39 19.11 2.82
CA MET A 150 -2.66 19.84 2.85
C MET A 150 -2.45 21.33 3.16
N LEU A 151 -1.49 21.67 3.99
CA LEU A 151 -1.20 23.05 4.39
C LEU A 151 -0.41 23.83 3.33
N ASP A 152 0.31 23.13 2.47
CA ASP A 152 1.07 23.74 1.38
C ASP A 152 0.12 24.30 0.32
N LYS A 153 0.01 25.64 0.29
CA LYS A 153 -0.88 26.39 -0.61
C LYS A 153 -0.23 26.71 -1.96
N ASN A 154 1.04 26.34 -2.18
CA ASN A 154 1.85 26.81 -3.30
C ASN A 154 2.02 25.79 -4.44
N ASN A 155 1.13 24.81 -4.56
CA ASN A 155 1.09 23.90 -5.72
C ASN A 155 -0.33 23.68 -6.22
#